data_3a48aac85c983996a0448bf2569e5c12
#
_entry.id   3a48aac85c983996a0448bf2569e5c12
#
_cell.length_a   1.000
_cell.length_b   1.000
_cell.length_c   1.000
_cell.angle_alpha   90.00
_cell.angle_beta   90.00
_cell.angle_gamma   90.00
#
_symmetry.space_group_name_H-M   'P 1'
#
loop_
_entity.id
_entity.type
_entity.pdbx_description
1 polymer ?
#
loop_
_entity_poly.entity_id
_entity_poly.type
_entity_poly.pdbx_seq_one_letter_code
_entity_poly.pdbx_strand_id
1 'polypeptide(L)'
;RQMCIRDRSYYCFGCGNGGDVITFIRNIENLDYMEAVKLLADRHGVSMPQDGYDSGLSKKRTEMYGANREAARFFHAKLYSPEGREGLEYFYSRGLTDDTIRRFGLGYAPDSWHDLENYLVSKGYSQQLLYDANILRSTVKNGKRYYYDAFKNRAMFPIIDLRGNVIAFSGRRIHDTDSDRKYVNTSDTLVYKKGSNLFALNFAKKSKSDSIILCEGNLDVISLHQAGFTNAVAGLGTALTEEQAHLLSHYAGEIFICYDSDEAGQKATRKAINILGKTTLKVRIIHMTGGKDPDEIIQKFGAEGFRRCLDSAANDVEFSLLSERSKYDISSPAGRSDYLKAAAAVLASL
;
A
#
# COMPACT_ATOMS: atom_id res chain seq x y z
N ARG A 1 -1.21 25.93 11.24
CA ARG A 1 -0.11 25.69 10.27
C ARG A 1 0.19 27.02 9.57
N GLN A 2 1.23 27.74 10.01
CA GLN A 2 1.66 28.98 9.33
C GLN A 2 2.67 28.60 8.25
N MET A 3 2.31 28.87 7.00
CA MET A 3 3.22 28.85 5.86
C MET A 3 3.79 30.27 5.70
N CYS A 4 5.09 30.45 5.93
CA CYS A 4 5.76 31.70 5.58
C CYS A 4 6.08 31.68 4.07
N ILE A 5 5.35 32.48 3.31
CA ILE A 5 5.60 32.70 1.89
C ILE A 5 6.32 34.04 1.76
N ARG A 6 7.64 34.03 1.98
CA ARG A 6 8.54 35.07 1.47
C ARG A 6 9.51 34.37 0.53
N ASP A 7 9.78 34.96 -0.61
CA ASP A 7 10.82 34.56 -1.55
C ASP A 7 10.67 33.17 -2.21
N ARG A 8 9.43 32.78 -2.57
CA ARG A 8 9.14 31.53 -3.33
C ARG A 8 9.50 30.22 -2.57
N SER A 9 9.67 30.29 -1.26
CA SER A 9 9.93 29.14 -0.41
C SER A 9 8.88 28.96 0.68
N TYR A 10 8.71 27.73 1.15
CA TYR A 10 7.84 27.41 2.27
C TYR A 10 8.64 26.69 3.36
N TYR A 11 8.16 26.80 4.59
CA TYR A 11 8.64 25.99 5.70
C TYR A 11 7.48 25.61 6.62
N CYS A 12 7.38 24.32 6.98
CA CYS A 12 6.39 23.82 7.90
C CYS A 12 7.04 23.57 9.26
N PHE A 13 6.73 24.41 10.24
CA PHE A 13 7.26 24.28 11.61
C PHE A 13 6.77 23.01 12.32
N GLY A 14 5.69 22.36 11.85
CA GLY A 14 5.17 21.13 12.43
C GLY A 14 5.94 19.87 12.05
N CYS A 15 6.36 19.76 10.78
CA CYS A 15 7.05 18.55 10.27
C CYS A 15 8.50 18.82 9.81
N GLY A 16 9.00 20.07 9.91
CA GLY A 16 10.33 20.45 9.49
C GLY A 16 10.53 20.53 7.98
N ASN A 17 9.51 20.24 7.16
CA ASN A 17 9.59 20.28 5.72
C ASN A 17 9.62 21.71 5.22
N GLY A 18 10.57 21.98 4.33
CA GLY A 18 10.71 23.26 3.67
C GLY A 18 11.34 23.12 2.30
N GLY A 19 11.20 24.16 1.48
CA GLY A 19 11.80 24.21 0.15
C GLY A 19 11.05 25.16 -0.78
N ASP A 20 11.32 25.03 -2.06
CA ASP A 20 10.67 25.76 -3.13
C ASP A 20 9.34 25.09 -3.58
N VAL A 21 8.69 25.67 -4.58
CA VAL A 21 7.47 25.12 -5.15
C VAL A 21 7.65 23.72 -5.74
N ILE A 22 8.81 23.43 -6.30
CA ILE A 22 9.12 22.11 -6.87
C ILE A 22 9.20 21.09 -5.74
N THR A 23 9.91 21.40 -4.68
CA THR A 23 10.01 20.55 -3.47
C THR A 23 8.63 20.33 -2.84
N PHE A 24 7.79 21.38 -2.79
CA PHE A 24 6.41 21.26 -2.30
C PHE A 24 5.59 20.24 -3.12
N ILE A 25 5.61 20.37 -4.45
CA ILE A 25 4.89 19.45 -5.34
C ILE A 25 5.47 18.03 -5.27
N ARG A 26 6.81 17.89 -5.20
CA ARG A 26 7.44 16.58 -5.00
C ARG A 26 6.90 15.86 -3.77
N ASN A 27 6.83 16.56 -2.66
CA ASN A 27 6.42 15.99 -1.39
C ASN A 27 4.91 15.65 -1.35
N ILE A 28 4.05 16.52 -1.88
CA ILE A 28 2.60 16.32 -1.87
C ILE A 28 2.15 15.26 -2.87
N GLU A 29 2.72 15.26 -4.08
CA GLU A 29 2.33 14.35 -5.14
C GLU A 29 3.22 13.09 -5.20
N ASN A 30 4.20 12.98 -4.29
CA ASN A 30 5.19 11.90 -4.24
C ASN A 30 5.92 11.72 -5.58
N LEU A 31 6.48 12.82 -6.11
CA LEU A 31 7.13 12.90 -7.42
C LEU A 31 8.65 12.98 -7.28
N ASP A 32 9.38 12.57 -8.32
CA ASP A 32 10.76 13.00 -8.45
C ASP A 32 10.85 14.47 -8.92
N TYR A 33 12.08 15.02 -8.94
CA TYR A 33 12.31 16.42 -9.28
C TYR A 33 11.79 16.77 -10.67
N MET A 34 12.12 15.97 -11.68
CA MET A 34 11.73 16.24 -13.07
C MET A 34 10.24 16.05 -13.32
N GLU A 35 9.62 15.08 -12.65
CA GLU A 35 8.16 14.89 -12.70
C GLU A 35 7.42 16.10 -12.10
N ALA A 36 7.91 16.65 -10.98
CA ALA A 36 7.31 17.84 -10.37
C ALA A 36 7.48 19.08 -11.27
N VAL A 37 8.67 19.26 -11.86
CA VAL A 37 8.93 20.35 -12.83
C VAL A 37 8.01 20.21 -14.02
N LYS A 38 7.86 19.02 -14.61
CA LYS A 38 6.96 18.78 -15.74
C LYS A 38 5.50 19.05 -15.38
N LEU A 39 5.04 18.57 -14.23
CA LEU A 39 3.68 18.82 -13.75
C LEU A 39 3.38 20.32 -13.61
N LEU A 40 4.33 21.09 -13.08
CA LEU A 40 4.21 22.54 -12.94
C LEU A 40 4.23 23.23 -14.30
N ALA A 41 5.12 22.82 -15.21
CA ALA A 41 5.19 23.35 -16.57
C ALA A 41 3.88 23.12 -17.33
N ASP A 42 3.33 21.89 -17.29
CA ASP A 42 2.06 21.54 -17.93
C ASP A 42 0.89 22.35 -17.36
N ARG A 43 0.85 22.55 -16.03
CA ARG A 43 -0.21 23.36 -15.36
C ARG A 43 -0.17 24.84 -15.74
N HIS A 44 1.01 25.35 -16.05
CA HIS A 44 1.22 26.77 -16.37
C HIS A 44 1.47 27.06 -17.85
N GLY A 45 1.31 26.05 -18.73
CA GLY A 45 1.54 26.21 -20.16
C GLY A 45 2.97 26.57 -20.55
N VAL A 46 3.94 26.22 -19.71
CA VAL A 46 5.37 26.47 -19.96
C VAL A 46 5.94 25.30 -20.76
N SER A 47 6.46 25.58 -21.95
CA SER A 47 7.15 24.58 -22.77
C SER A 47 8.47 24.18 -22.10
N MET A 48 8.63 22.91 -21.79
CA MET A 48 9.90 22.38 -21.31
C MET A 48 10.91 22.33 -22.47
N PRO A 49 12.18 22.74 -22.24
CA PRO A 49 13.24 22.54 -23.22
C PRO A 49 13.35 21.06 -23.57
N GLN A 50 13.41 20.75 -24.87
CA GLN A 50 13.59 19.36 -25.34
C GLN A 50 15.06 18.90 -25.28
N ASP A 51 15.93 19.65 -24.61
CA ASP A 51 17.36 19.42 -24.61
C ASP A 51 17.75 18.24 -23.71
N GLY A 52 18.12 17.16 -24.36
CA GLY A 52 19.25 16.28 -24.14
C GLY A 52 19.43 15.52 -22.81
N TYR A 53 18.90 15.97 -21.72
CA TYR A 53 19.02 15.30 -20.42
C TYR A 53 17.75 14.50 -20.14
N ASP A 54 17.87 13.17 -20.33
CA ASP A 54 16.88 12.17 -19.87
C ASP A 54 15.66 11.88 -20.77
N SER A 55 15.71 12.20 -22.07
CA SER A 55 14.63 11.82 -22.99
C SER A 55 14.38 10.28 -23.02
N GLY A 56 15.45 9.49 -22.84
CA GLY A 56 15.37 8.03 -22.78
C GLY A 56 14.66 7.47 -21.56
N LEU A 57 14.99 7.97 -20.36
CA LEU A 57 14.37 7.54 -19.11
C LEU A 57 12.92 8.02 -19.01
N SER A 58 12.64 9.25 -19.41
CA SER A 58 11.27 9.81 -19.43
C SER A 58 10.38 9.03 -20.39
N LYS A 59 10.88 8.69 -21.60
CA LYS A 59 10.18 7.84 -22.55
C LYS A 59 9.93 6.46 -21.97
N LYS A 60 10.98 5.83 -21.39
CA LYS A 60 10.86 4.50 -20.76
C LYS A 60 9.84 4.48 -19.63
N ARG A 61 9.77 5.53 -18.80
CA ARG A 61 8.72 5.67 -17.76
C ARG A 61 7.33 5.71 -18.37
N THR A 62 7.13 6.53 -19.39
CA THR A 62 5.84 6.65 -20.08
C THR A 62 5.41 5.31 -20.68
N GLU A 63 6.34 4.60 -21.30
CA GLU A 63 6.09 3.25 -21.83
C GLU A 63 5.75 2.24 -20.72
N MET A 64 6.45 2.29 -19.56
CA MET A 64 6.13 1.45 -18.40
C MET A 64 4.73 1.72 -17.83
N TYR A 65 4.34 2.99 -17.67
CA TYR A 65 2.97 3.33 -17.27
C TYR A 65 1.94 2.80 -18.26
N GLY A 66 2.24 2.90 -19.57
CA GLY A 66 1.40 2.34 -20.62
C GLY A 66 1.27 0.83 -20.50
N ALA A 67 2.39 0.12 -20.35
CA ALA A 67 2.42 -1.35 -20.20
C ALA A 67 1.66 -1.81 -18.94
N ASN A 68 1.89 -1.17 -17.79
CA ASN A 68 1.17 -1.48 -16.56
C ASN A 68 -0.34 -1.26 -16.71
N ARG A 69 -0.76 -0.17 -17.35
CA ARG A 69 -2.17 0.11 -17.61
C ARG A 69 -2.81 -0.95 -18.50
N GLU A 70 -2.13 -1.37 -19.56
CA GLU A 70 -2.64 -2.44 -20.44
C GLU A 70 -2.65 -3.79 -19.73
N ALA A 71 -1.65 -4.10 -18.88
CA ALA A 71 -1.66 -5.29 -18.04
C ALA A 71 -2.84 -5.30 -17.06
N ALA A 72 -3.14 -4.16 -16.42
CA ALA A 72 -4.31 -4.05 -15.54
C ALA A 72 -5.63 -4.28 -16.30
N ARG A 73 -5.75 -3.73 -17.52
CA ARG A 73 -6.92 -3.97 -18.39
C ARG A 73 -7.04 -5.43 -18.77
N PHE A 74 -5.93 -6.08 -19.10
CA PHE A 74 -5.90 -7.51 -19.42
C PHE A 74 -6.38 -8.34 -18.22
N PHE A 75 -5.83 -8.15 -17.04
CA PHE A 75 -6.23 -8.89 -15.84
C PHE A 75 -7.70 -8.64 -15.48
N HIS A 76 -8.18 -7.40 -15.61
CA HIS A 76 -9.57 -7.08 -15.34
C HIS A 76 -10.52 -7.72 -16.36
N ALA A 77 -10.18 -7.70 -17.64
CA ALA A 77 -10.95 -8.37 -18.69
C ALA A 77 -10.97 -9.89 -18.50
N LYS A 78 -9.82 -10.48 -18.15
CA LYS A 78 -9.72 -11.92 -17.86
C LYS A 78 -10.58 -12.35 -16.67
N LEU A 79 -10.72 -11.50 -15.65
CA LEU A 79 -11.57 -11.77 -14.48
C LEU A 79 -13.03 -12.05 -14.87
N TYR A 80 -13.55 -11.32 -15.87
CA TYR A 80 -14.93 -11.49 -16.36
C TYR A 80 -15.05 -12.44 -17.55
N SER A 81 -13.97 -13.11 -17.95
CA SER A 81 -13.99 -14.16 -18.96
C SER A 81 -14.32 -15.53 -18.35
N PRO A 82 -14.69 -16.54 -19.16
CA PRO A 82 -14.88 -17.91 -18.67
C PRO A 82 -13.65 -18.47 -17.91
N GLU A 83 -12.43 -18.10 -18.31
CA GLU A 83 -11.19 -18.52 -17.65
C GLU A 83 -11.02 -17.89 -16.27
N GLY A 84 -11.59 -16.70 -16.04
CA GLY A 84 -11.45 -15.95 -14.80
C GLY A 84 -12.50 -16.29 -13.73
N ARG A 85 -13.39 -17.27 -13.99
CA ARG A 85 -14.48 -17.62 -13.09
C ARG A 85 -14.02 -17.89 -11.66
N GLU A 86 -12.96 -18.67 -11.49
CA GLU A 86 -12.39 -18.98 -10.17
C GLU A 86 -11.89 -17.72 -9.46
N GLY A 87 -11.27 -16.79 -10.21
CA GLY A 87 -10.83 -15.51 -9.69
C GLY A 87 -11.98 -14.63 -9.21
N LEU A 88 -13.09 -14.62 -9.96
CA LEU A 88 -14.29 -13.87 -9.61
C LEU A 88 -14.99 -14.49 -8.39
N GLU A 89 -15.14 -15.81 -8.36
CA GLU A 89 -15.67 -16.58 -7.22
C GLU A 89 -14.82 -16.35 -5.95
N TYR A 90 -13.49 -16.26 -6.11
CA TYR A 90 -12.59 -15.90 -5.01
C TYR A 90 -12.95 -14.53 -4.41
N PHE A 91 -13.13 -13.49 -5.23
CA PHE A 91 -13.50 -12.17 -4.72
C PHE A 91 -14.89 -12.17 -4.08
N TYR A 92 -15.85 -12.87 -4.66
CA TYR A 92 -17.19 -13.01 -4.05
C TYR A 92 -17.15 -13.78 -2.72
N SER A 93 -16.33 -14.82 -2.60
CA SER A 93 -16.15 -15.56 -1.34
C SER A 93 -15.54 -14.69 -0.24
N ARG A 94 -14.86 -13.59 -0.62
CA ARG A 94 -14.37 -12.54 0.29
C ARG A 94 -15.42 -11.45 0.56
N GLY A 95 -16.66 -11.62 0.10
CA GLY A 95 -17.74 -10.67 0.29
C GLY A 95 -17.63 -9.39 -0.54
N LEU A 96 -16.73 -9.34 -1.55
CA LEU A 96 -16.58 -8.15 -2.37
C LEU A 96 -17.70 -8.05 -3.41
N THR A 97 -18.22 -6.83 -3.59
CA THR A 97 -19.22 -6.51 -4.62
C THR A 97 -18.57 -6.18 -5.95
N ASP A 98 -19.34 -6.30 -7.04
CA ASP A 98 -18.90 -5.89 -8.37
C ASP A 98 -18.43 -4.44 -8.43
N ASP A 99 -19.11 -3.53 -7.74
CA ASP A 99 -18.73 -2.12 -7.69
C ASP A 99 -17.37 -1.94 -7.04
N THR A 100 -17.08 -2.69 -5.98
CA THR A 100 -15.77 -2.69 -5.31
C THR A 100 -14.69 -3.27 -6.21
N ILE A 101 -14.96 -4.41 -6.86
CA ILE A 101 -14.04 -5.06 -7.81
C ILE A 101 -13.68 -4.10 -8.94
N ARG A 102 -14.66 -3.42 -9.53
CA ARG A 102 -14.45 -2.43 -10.60
C ARG A 102 -13.73 -1.18 -10.09
N ARG A 103 -14.12 -0.66 -8.92
CA ARG A 103 -13.52 0.54 -8.32
C ARG A 103 -12.02 0.37 -8.07
N PHE A 104 -11.61 -0.81 -7.58
CA PHE A 104 -10.19 -1.11 -7.33
C PHE A 104 -9.47 -1.68 -8.56
N GLY A 105 -10.19 -1.93 -9.66
CA GLY A 105 -9.64 -2.52 -10.88
C GLY A 105 -9.08 -3.91 -10.67
N LEU A 106 -9.70 -4.70 -9.78
CA LEU A 106 -9.26 -6.05 -9.47
C LEU A 106 -9.31 -6.92 -10.71
N GLY A 107 -8.45 -7.93 -10.78
CA GLY A 107 -8.30 -8.76 -11.96
C GLY A 107 -7.92 -10.20 -11.65
N TYR A 108 -7.72 -10.96 -12.71
CA TYR A 108 -7.25 -12.34 -12.65
C TYR A 108 -6.10 -12.57 -13.62
N ALA A 109 -5.02 -13.14 -13.14
CA ALA A 109 -3.92 -13.66 -13.96
C ALA A 109 -4.23 -15.12 -14.30
N PRO A 110 -4.42 -15.45 -15.60
CA PRO A 110 -4.71 -16.82 -16.04
C PRO A 110 -3.67 -17.84 -15.61
N ASP A 111 -4.02 -19.13 -15.66
CA ASP A 111 -3.09 -20.24 -15.48
C ASP A 111 -2.24 -20.48 -16.75
N SER A 112 -1.52 -19.45 -17.17
CA SER A 112 -0.68 -19.43 -18.35
C SER A 112 0.68 -18.79 -18.05
N TRP A 113 1.70 -19.19 -18.80
CA TRP A 113 3.03 -18.63 -18.72
C TRP A 113 3.29 -17.49 -19.72
N HIS A 114 2.40 -17.30 -20.70
CA HIS A 114 2.65 -16.42 -21.86
C HIS A 114 1.45 -15.61 -22.33
N ASP A 115 0.27 -15.70 -21.72
CA ASP A 115 -0.92 -15.00 -22.20
C ASP A 115 -0.78 -13.49 -22.10
N LEU A 116 -0.27 -12.99 -20.96
CA LEU A 116 -0.03 -11.57 -20.76
C LEU A 116 1.12 -11.08 -21.65
N GLU A 117 2.21 -11.85 -21.74
CA GLU A 117 3.32 -11.56 -22.64
C GLU A 117 2.83 -11.37 -24.07
N ASN A 118 2.12 -12.37 -24.61
CA ASN A 118 1.60 -12.34 -25.99
C ASN A 118 0.68 -11.14 -26.23
N TYR A 119 -0.20 -10.85 -25.27
CA TYR A 119 -1.09 -9.69 -25.34
C TYR A 119 -0.31 -8.38 -25.39
N LEU A 120 0.65 -8.16 -24.50
CA LEU A 120 1.39 -6.91 -24.42
C LEU A 120 2.37 -6.74 -25.60
N VAL A 121 2.99 -7.81 -26.07
CA VAL A 121 3.83 -7.79 -27.28
C VAL A 121 2.99 -7.44 -28.51
N SER A 122 1.76 -7.95 -28.62
CA SER A 122 0.84 -7.58 -29.70
C SER A 122 0.43 -6.10 -29.68
N LYS A 123 0.52 -5.44 -28.51
CA LYS A 123 0.33 -3.99 -28.33
C LYS A 123 1.58 -3.15 -28.62
N GLY A 124 2.70 -3.79 -28.98
CA GLY A 124 3.94 -3.12 -29.35
C GLY A 124 4.94 -2.94 -28.23
N TYR A 125 4.70 -3.48 -27.03
CA TYR A 125 5.67 -3.43 -25.93
C TYR A 125 6.77 -4.47 -26.11
N SER A 126 8.03 -4.08 -25.91
CA SER A 126 9.15 -5.02 -25.96
C SER A 126 9.23 -5.91 -24.74
N GLN A 127 9.63 -7.17 -24.90
CA GLN A 127 9.87 -8.10 -23.78
C GLN A 127 10.84 -7.53 -22.74
N GLN A 128 11.87 -6.78 -23.17
CA GLN A 128 12.82 -6.15 -22.25
C GLN A 128 12.15 -5.07 -21.38
N LEU A 129 11.27 -4.23 -21.95
CA LEU A 129 10.50 -3.24 -21.18
C LEU A 129 9.59 -3.93 -20.17
N LEU A 130 8.90 -5.00 -20.56
CA LEU A 130 8.00 -5.78 -19.71
C LEU A 130 8.76 -6.49 -18.58
N TYR A 131 9.97 -6.97 -18.85
CA TYR A 131 10.86 -7.52 -17.83
C TYR A 131 11.32 -6.44 -16.85
N ASP A 132 11.73 -5.27 -17.33
CA ASP A 132 12.14 -4.13 -16.50
C ASP A 132 10.97 -3.59 -15.66
N ALA A 133 9.73 -3.72 -16.13
CA ALA A 133 8.51 -3.41 -15.40
C ALA A 133 8.07 -4.51 -14.41
N ASN A 134 8.81 -5.63 -14.32
CA ASN A 134 8.46 -6.81 -13.52
C ASN A 134 7.09 -7.44 -13.87
N ILE A 135 6.57 -7.18 -15.07
CA ILE A 135 5.40 -7.86 -15.66
C ILE A 135 5.80 -9.25 -16.15
N LEU A 136 7.03 -9.37 -16.68
CA LEU A 136 7.65 -10.63 -17.04
C LEU A 136 8.79 -10.98 -16.10
N ARG A 137 9.07 -12.26 -16.02
CA ARG A 137 10.28 -12.85 -15.47
C ARG A 137 11.10 -13.48 -16.58
N SER A 138 12.34 -13.86 -16.30
CA SER A 138 13.17 -14.57 -17.27
C SER A 138 13.91 -15.74 -16.65
N THR A 139 14.20 -16.73 -17.48
CA THR A 139 15.13 -17.83 -17.18
C THR A 139 16.14 -17.97 -18.31
N VAL A 140 17.31 -18.51 -18.02
CA VAL A 140 18.34 -18.78 -19.01
C VAL A 140 18.45 -20.29 -19.19
N LYS A 141 18.24 -20.76 -20.42
CA LYS A 141 18.42 -22.17 -20.80
C LYS A 141 19.33 -22.22 -22.04
N ASN A 142 20.39 -23.03 -22.01
CA ASN A 142 21.34 -23.15 -23.09
C ASN A 142 21.90 -21.80 -23.61
N GLY A 143 22.22 -20.88 -22.69
CA GLY A 143 22.74 -19.55 -23.01
C GLY A 143 21.70 -18.57 -23.60
N LYS A 144 20.45 -18.99 -23.82
CA LYS A 144 19.38 -18.16 -24.36
C LYS A 144 18.41 -17.76 -23.24
N ARG A 145 18.02 -16.47 -23.23
CA ARG A 145 17.02 -15.92 -22.29
C ARG A 145 15.61 -16.18 -22.82
N TYR A 146 14.75 -16.67 -21.94
CA TYR A 146 13.33 -16.89 -22.19
C TYR A 146 12.54 -16.07 -21.19
N TYR A 147 11.51 -15.38 -21.65
CA TYR A 147 10.61 -14.60 -20.82
C TYR A 147 9.33 -15.39 -20.54
N TYR A 148 8.67 -15.07 -19.43
CA TYR A 148 7.38 -15.65 -19.04
C TYR A 148 6.65 -14.72 -18.07
N ASP A 149 5.34 -14.87 -17.96
CA ASP A 149 4.47 -14.05 -17.12
C ASP A 149 4.88 -14.13 -15.64
N ALA A 150 4.99 -12.98 -14.99
CA ALA A 150 5.37 -12.92 -13.57
C ALA A 150 4.25 -13.39 -12.63
N PHE A 151 3.01 -13.32 -13.09
CA PHE A 151 1.81 -13.69 -12.35
C PHE A 151 1.06 -14.78 -13.09
N LYS A 152 0.71 -15.84 -12.38
CA LYS A 152 0.03 -17.01 -12.93
C LYS A 152 -0.96 -17.53 -11.91
N ASN A 153 -2.18 -17.82 -12.33
CA ASN A 153 -3.28 -18.32 -11.47
C ASN A 153 -3.44 -17.54 -10.16
N ARG A 154 -3.68 -16.20 -10.28
CA ARG A 154 -3.75 -15.30 -9.13
C ARG A 154 -4.86 -14.27 -9.24
N ALA A 155 -5.48 -13.98 -8.10
CA ALA A 155 -6.28 -12.78 -7.92
C ALA A 155 -5.32 -11.56 -7.93
N MET A 156 -5.61 -10.56 -8.79
CA MET A 156 -4.71 -9.45 -9.06
C MET A 156 -5.23 -8.14 -8.45
N PHE A 157 -4.31 -7.43 -7.81
CA PHE A 157 -4.53 -6.14 -7.16
C PHE A 157 -3.58 -5.12 -7.80
N PRO A 158 -4.08 -4.20 -8.65
CA PRO A 158 -3.24 -3.13 -9.19
C PRO A 158 -2.88 -2.14 -8.08
N ILE A 159 -1.62 -1.72 -8.05
CA ILE A 159 -1.12 -0.67 -7.19
C ILE A 159 -1.12 0.61 -7.99
N ILE A 160 -1.83 1.62 -7.47
CA ILE A 160 -2.10 2.88 -8.18
C ILE A 160 -1.44 4.02 -7.41
N ASP A 161 -0.66 4.84 -8.12
CA ASP A 161 -0.02 6.02 -7.56
C ASP A 161 -1.02 7.14 -7.25
N LEU A 162 -0.55 8.21 -6.62
CA LEU A 162 -1.39 9.37 -6.28
C LEU A 162 -2.00 10.09 -7.49
N ARG A 163 -1.43 9.90 -8.68
CA ARG A 163 -1.91 10.48 -9.95
C ARG A 163 -2.91 9.59 -10.69
N GLY A 164 -3.10 8.35 -10.24
CA GLY A 164 -4.00 7.38 -10.86
C GLY A 164 -3.32 6.47 -11.88
N ASN A 165 -1.98 6.45 -11.96
CA ASN A 165 -1.26 5.51 -12.81
C ASN A 165 -1.13 4.16 -12.13
N VAL A 166 -1.30 3.08 -12.87
CA VAL A 166 -0.94 1.74 -12.40
C VAL A 166 0.58 1.62 -12.44
N ILE A 167 1.20 1.40 -11.28
CA ILE A 167 2.65 1.36 -11.12
C ILE A 167 3.20 -0.03 -10.82
N ALA A 168 2.37 -0.92 -10.29
CA ALA A 168 2.76 -2.26 -9.88
C ALA A 168 1.54 -3.16 -9.69
N PHE A 169 1.79 -4.42 -9.33
CA PHE A 169 0.77 -5.41 -9.02
C PHE A 169 1.13 -6.22 -7.79
N SER A 170 0.10 -6.62 -7.05
CA SER A 170 0.14 -7.69 -6.07
C SER A 170 -0.75 -8.83 -6.57
N GLY A 171 -0.25 -10.05 -6.57
CA GLY A 171 -1.00 -11.24 -7.00
C GLY A 171 -1.13 -12.23 -5.85
N ARG A 172 -2.35 -12.50 -5.40
CA ARG A 172 -2.64 -13.50 -4.37
C ARG A 172 -3.06 -14.81 -5.02
N ARG A 173 -2.47 -15.94 -4.60
CA ARG A 173 -2.93 -17.26 -5.05
C ARG A 173 -4.39 -17.49 -4.61
N ILE A 174 -5.15 -18.16 -5.47
CA ILE A 174 -6.57 -18.44 -5.23
C ILE A 174 -6.72 -19.72 -4.42
N HIS A 175 -5.92 -20.74 -4.71
CA HIS A 175 -5.94 -22.01 -4.01
C HIS A 175 -4.79 -22.13 -3.01
N ASP A 176 -5.03 -22.72 -1.85
CA ASP A 176 -4.01 -23.05 -0.87
C ASP A 176 -3.27 -24.32 -1.28
N THR A 177 -2.26 -24.16 -2.12
CA THR A 177 -1.31 -25.23 -2.46
C THR A 177 0.00 -25.00 -1.70
N ASP A 178 0.59 -26.07 -1.15
CA ASP A 178 1.73 -25.99 -0.22
C ASP A 178 3.04 -25.46 -0.84
N SER A 179 3.16 -25.40 -2.16
CA SER A 179 4.42 -25.14 -2.85
C SER A 179 4.62 -23.71 -3.36
N ASP A 180 3.59 -22.86 -3.38
CA ASP A 180 3.68 -21.51 -3.97
C ASP A 180 3.44 -20.40 -2.93
N ARG A 181 4.08 -19.24 -3.14
CA ARG A 181 3.95 -18.09 -2.24
C ARG A 181 2.51 -17.56 -2.24
N LYS A 182 1.95 -17.33 -1.06
CA LYS A 182 0.62 -16.74 -0.88
C LYS A 182 0.45 -15.45 -1.68
N TYR A 183 1.45 -14.56 -1.62
CA TYR A 183 1.52 -13.33 -2.40
C TYR A 183 2.78 -13.27 -3.24
N VAL A 184 2.63 -12.77 -4.45
CA VAL A 184 3.71 -12.32 -5.34
C VAL A 184 3.49 -10.84 -5.61
N ASN A 185 4.46 -10.02 -5.27
CA ASN A 185 4.42 -8.58 -5.49
C ASN A 185 5.47 -8.18 -6.53
N THR A 186 5.15 -7.15 -7.32
CA THR A 186 6.13 -6.48 -8.18
C THR A 186 7.32 -6.01 -7.32
N SER A 187 8.54 -6.22 -7.80
CA SER A 187 9.76 -5.64 -7.22
C SER A 187 9.90 -4.18 -7.62
N ASP A 188 10.84 -3.44 -7.02
CA ASP A 188 11.10 -2.06 -7.39
C ASP A 188 11.44 -1.92 -8.87
N THR A 189 10.88 -0.89 -9.50
CA THR A 189 11.08 -0.56 -10.92
C THR A 189 11.37 0.93 -11.08
N LEU A 190 11.53 1.39 -12.32
CA LEU A 190 11.70 2.81 -12.62
C LEU A 190 10.48 3.65 -12.19
N VAL A 191 9.28 3.06 -12.11
CA VAL A 191 8.02 3.76 -11.78
C VAL A 191 7.42 3.35 -10.43
N TYR A 192 8.05 2.41 -9.72
CA TYR A 192 7.54 1.87 -8.48
C TYR A 192 8.63 1.58 -7.47
N LYS A 193 8.44 2.04 -6.24
CA LYS A 193 9.25 1.69 -5.07
C LYS A 193 8.33 1.29 -3.92
N LYS A 194 8.51 0.09 -3.38
CA LYS A 194 7.69 -0.44 -2.27
C LYS A 194 7.72 0.47 -1.05
N GLY A 195 8.90 0.93 -0.70
CA GLY A 195 9.14 1.72 0.51
C GLY A 195 8.57 3.14 0.47
N SER A 196 8.15 3.66 -0.68
CA SER A 196 7.63 5.03 -0.81
C SER A 196 6.20 5.09 -1.35
N ASN A 197 5.52 3.94 -1.48
CA ASN A 197 4.13 3.87 -1.92
C ASN A 197 3.28 3.11 -0.90
N LEU A 198 1.97 3.37 -0.91
CA LEU A 198 0.97 2.69 -0.08
C LEU A 198 -0.22 2.29 -0.94
N PHE A 199 -0.75 1.09 -0.70
CA PHE A 199 -1.97 0.64 -1.36
C PHE A 199 -3.16 1.53 -0.98
N ALA A 200 -3.96 1.91 -1.96
CA ALA A 200 -5.17 2.71 -1.84
C ALA A 200 -4.98 4.15 -1.32
N LEU A 201 -3.76 4.68 -1.18
CA LEU A 201 -3.56 6.07 -0.77
C LEU A 201 -4.15 7.07 -1.80
N ASN A 202 -4.20 6.70 -3.08
CA ASN A 202 -4.88 7.48 -4.13
C ASN A 202 -6.39 7.66 -3.88
N PHE A 203 -7.03 6.74 -3.16
CA PHE A 203 -8.41 6.86 -2.69
C PHE A 203 -8.47 7.58 -1.35
N ALA A 204 -7.64 7.17 -0.39
CA ALA A 204 -7.66 7.71 0.97
C ALA A 204 -7.38 9.21 1.03
N LYS A 205 -6.52 9.75 0.17
CA LYS A 205 -6.27 11.20 0.08
C LYS A 205 -7.51 12.06 -0.27
N LYS A 206 -8.56 11.42 -0.81
CA LYS A 206 -9.84 12.08 -1.12
C LYS A 206 -10.85 11.98 0.02
N SER A 207 -10.53 11.23 1.06
CA SER A 207 -11.37 11.15 2.26
C SER A 207 -11.45 12.50 2.95
N LYS A 208 -12.60 12.79 3.56
CA LYS A 208 -12.78 13.98 4.40
C LYS A 208 -12.24 13.79 5.82
N SER A 209 -11.75 12.59 6.15
CA SER A 209 -11.18 12.27 7.46
C SER A 209 -9.78 12.87 7.61
N ASP A 210 -9.48 13.45 8.78
CA ASP A 210 -8.12 13.85 9.15
C ASP A 210 -7.32 12.67 9.75
N SER A 211 -7.84 11.46 9.63
CA SER A 211 -7.16 10.24 10.06
C SER A 211 -7.01 9.23 8.93
N ILE A 212 -6.00 8.36 9.03
CA ILE A 212 -5.78 7.22 8.13
C ILE A 212 -5.76 5.93 8.96
N ILE A 213 -6.37 4.86 8.40
CA ILE A 213 -6.32 3.50 8.95
C ILE A 213 -5.25 2.74 8.18
N LEU A 214 -4.18 2.34 8.87
CA LEU A 214 -3.05 1.62 8.29
C LEU A 214 -3.18 0.12 8.55
N CYS A 215 -3.44 -0.67 7.51
CA CYS A 215 -3.60 -2.12 7.52
C CYS A 215 -2.37 -2.85 7.00
N GLU A 216 -2.32 -4.18 7.16
CA GLU A 216 -1.26 -5.02 6.59
C GLU A 216 -1.56 -5.40 5.15
N GLY A 217 -2.79 -5.79 4.84
CA GLY A 217 -3.19 -6.44 3.60
C GLY A 217 -4.07 -5.59 2.68
N ASN A 218 -3.96 -5.88 1.39
CA ASN A 218 -4.79 -5.23 0.37
C ASN A 218 -6.27 -5.55 0.54
N LEU A 219 -6.61 -6.79 0.93
CA LEU A 219 -8.02 -7.22 1.15
C LEU A 219 -8.63 -6.48 2.32
N ASP A 220 -7.90 -6.29 3.43
CA ASP A 220 -8.38 -5.55 4.59
C ASP A 220 -8.80 -4.13 4.18
N VAL A 221 -7.93 -3.46 3.42
CA VAL A 221 -8.21 -2.12 2.90
C VAL A 221 -9.45 -2.12 1.99
N ILE A 222 -9.56 -3.10 1.09
CA ILE A 222 -10.70 -3.17 0.15
C ILE A 222 -12.00 -3.41 0.91
N SER A 223 -12.02 -4.33 1.88
CA SER A 223 -13.18 -4.60 2.74
C SER A 223 -13.58 -3.37 3.55
N LEU A 224 -12.62 -2.66 4.13
CA LEU A 224 -12.86 -1.41 4.85
C LEU A 224 -13.43 -0.32 3.93
N HIS A 225 -12.87 -0.14 2.74
CA HIS A 225 -13.40 0.81 1.76
C HIS A 225 -14.84 0.47 1.34
N GLN A 226 -15.14 -0.81 1.14
CA GLN A 226 -16.50 -1.27 0.84
C GLN A 226 -17.48 -0.98 1.99
N ALA A 227 -17.00 -1.11 3.22
CA ALA A 227 -17.76 -0.81 4.44
C ALA A 227 -17.86 0.70 4.76
N GLY A 228 -17.27 1.58 3.92
CA GLY A 228 -17.35 3.03 4.06
C GLY A 228 -16.15 3.70 4.73
N PHE A 229 -15.16 2.95 5.20
CA PHE A 229 -13.91 3.47 5.78
C PHE A 229 -12.91 3.79 4.65
N THR A 230 -13.18 4.87 3.89
CA THR A 230 -12.44 5.21 2.67
C THR A 230 -11.07 5.83 2.91
N ASN A 231 -10.66 5.98 4.16
CA ASN A 231 -9.35 6.43 4.62
C ASN A 231 -8.39 5.27 4.96
N ALA A 232 -8.72 4.03 4.62
CA ALA A 232 -7.85 2.89 4.84
C ALA A 232 -6.77 2.78 3.77
N VAL A 233 -5.54 2.40 4.19
CA VAL A 233 -4.37 2.15 3.33
C VAL A 233 -3.60 0.92 3.84
N ALA A 234 -2.75 0.33 3.01
CA ALA A 234 -1.86 -0.75 3.45
C ALA A 234 -0.43 -0.57 2.95
N GLY A 235 0.50 -1.20 3.66
CA GLY A 235 1.84 -1.47 3.17
C GLY A 235 1.84 -2.42 1.97
N LEU A 236 2.97 -2.54 1.29
CA LEU A 236 3.10 -3.31 0.05
C LEU A 236 3.94 -4.59 0.23
N GLY A 237 3.65 -5.32 1.33
CA GLY A 237 4.35 -6.56 1.67
C GLY A 237 5.74 -6.32 2.28
N THR A 238 5.93 -5.17 2.91
CA THR A 238 7.11 -4.82 3.72
C THR A 238 6.65 -4.13 4.99
N ALA A 239 7.48 -4.13 6.03
CA ALA A 239 7.23 -3.29 7.20
C ALA A 239 7.14 -1.81 6.78
N LEU A 240 6.40 -1.01 7.55
CA LEU A 240 6.31 0.44 7.35
C LEU A 240 7.71 1.05 7.30
N THR A 241 7.94 1.98 6.37
CA THR A 241 9.19 2.72 6.22
C THR A 241 9.05 4.15 6.74
N GLU A 242 10.18 4.81 7.00
CA GLU A 242 10.19 6.24 7.37
C GLU A 242 9.64 7.12 6.23
N GLU A 243 9.91 6.76 4.96
CA GLU A 243 9.38 7.45 3.80
C GLU A 243 7.85 7.35 3.73
N GLN A 244 7.29 6.15 4.00
CA GLN A 244 5.84 5.95 4.04
C GLN A 244 5.19 6.71 5.22
N ALA A 245 5.82 6.70 6.41
CA ALA A 245 5.34 7.45 7.57
C ALA A 245 5.33 8.95 7.28
N HIS A 246 6.38 9.45 6.64
CA HIS A 246 6.45 10.84 6.22
C HIS A 246 5.40 11.18 5.16
N LEU A 247 5.18 10.29 4.17
CA LEU A 247 4.12 10.45 3.19
C LEU A 247 2.74 10.53 3.87
N LEU A 248 2.45 9.66 4.84
CA LEU A 248 1.20 9.66 5.59
C LEU A 248 0.97 10.97 6.34
N SER A 249 2.02 11.58 6.91
CA SER A 249 1.92 12.86 7.63
C SER A 249 1.48 14.05 6.78
N HIS A 250 1.55 13.93 5.44
CA HIS A 250 1.02 14.94 4.54
C HIS A 250 -0.52 14.89 4.40
N TYR A 251 -1.11 13.71 4.68
CA TYR A 251 -2.53 13.45 4.40
C TYR A 251 -3.40 13.31 5.65
N ALA A 252 -2.79 13.16 6.84
CA ALA A 252 -3.53 12.99 8.08
C ALA A 252 -2.82 13.63 9.27
N GLY A 253 -3.57 13.93 10.31
CA GLY A 253 -3.07 14.30 11.65
C GLY A 253 -3.00 13.11 12.60
N GLU A 254 -3.72 12.01 12.28
CA GLU A 254 -3.84 10.83 13.14
C GLU A 254 -3.77 9.54 12.31
N ILE A 255 -3.09 8.53 12.85
CA ILE A 255 -2.99 7.19 12.26
C ILE A 255 -3.56 6.16 13.23
N PHE A 256 -4.46 5.32 12.71
CA PHE A 256 -4.94 4.12 13.37
C PHE A 256 -4.19 2.92 12.80
N ILE A 257 -3.31 2.31 13.59
CA ILE A 257 -2.63 1.04 13.20
C ILE A 257 -3.64 -0.09 13.39
N CYS A 258 -3.93 -0.81 12.31
CA CYS A 258 -4.86 -1.92 12.26
C CYS A 258 -4.19 -3.13 11.63
N TYR A 259 -3.21 -3.70 12.33
CA TYR A 259 -2.46 -4.87 11.90
C TYR A 259 -3.05 -6.14 12.50
N ASP A 260 -2.70 -7.30 11.93
CA ASP A 260 -3.18 -8.59 12.37
C ASP A 260 -2.94 -8.81 13.88
N SER A 261 -3.84 -9.49 14.55
CA SER A 261 -3.75 -9.72 16.02
C SER A 261 -2.75 -10.80 16.42
N ASP A 262 -2.10 -11.48 15.45
CA ASP A 262 -1.10 -12.49 15.69
C ASP A 262 0.25 -11.91 16.16
N GLU A 263 1.20 -12.76 16.51
CA GLU A 263 2.52 -12.37 17.02
C GLU A 263 3.30 -11.54 15.97
N ALA A 264 3.18 -11.87 14.68
CA ALA A 264 3.84 -11.15 13.59
C ALA A 264 3.27 -9.74 13.45
N GLY A 265 1.94 -9.59 13.47
CA GLY A 265 1.26 -8.30 13.43
C GLY A 265 1.55 -7.44 14.66
N GLN A 266 1.61 -8.02 15.86
CA GLN A 266 2.02 -7.29 17.06
C GLN A 266 3.47 -6.76 16.96
N LYS A 267 4.39 -7.57 16.42
CA LYS A 267 5.77 -7.13 16.17
C LYS A 267 5.84 -6.03 15.11
N ALA A 268 5.02 -6.13 14.07
CA ALA A 268 4.90 -5.09 13.05
C ALA A 268 4.32 -3.79 13.64
N THR A 269 3.30 -3.88 14.51
CA THR A 269 2.72 -2.75 15.22
C THR A 269 3.75 -1.99 16.04
N ARG A 270 4.58 -2.68 16.85
CA ARG A 270 5.64 -2.03 17.65
C ARG A 270 6.65 -1.29 16.77
N LYS A 271 7.04 -1.89 15.64
CA LYS A 271 7.93 -1.22 14.68
C LYS A 271 7.28 0.01 14.06
N ALA A 272 5.99 -0.09 13.70
CA ALA A 272 5.25 1.03 13.12
C ALA A 272 5.11 2.19 14.12
N ILE A 273 4.82 1.92 15.40
CA ILE A 273 4.79 2.93 16.47
C ILE A 273 6.13 3.67 16.53
N ASN A 274 7.26 2.96 16.57
CA ASN A 274 8.59 3.58 16.65
C ASN A 274 8.90 4.47 15.44
N ILE A 275 8.45 4.09 14.24
CA ILE A 275 8.66 4.88 13.02
C ILE A 275 7.74 6.10 12.99
N LEU A 276 6.44 5.90 13.29
CA LEU A 276 5.45 6.98 13.32
C LEU A 276 5.72 7.98 14.45
N GLY A 277 6.28 7.55 15.58
CA GLY A 277 6.69 8.41 16.69
C GLY A 277 7.76 9.43 16.34
N LYS A 278 8.47 9.24 15.20
CA LYS A 278 9.40 10.25 14.65
C LYS A 278 8.69 11.33 13.82
N THR A 279 7.39 11.23 13.65
CA THR A 279 6.55 12.17 12.88
C THR A 279 5.66 12.98 13.83
N THR A 280 4.91 13.93 13.29
CA THR A 280 3.90 14.70 14.05
C THR A 280 2.55 14.00 14.15
N LEU A 281 2.43 12.77 13.66
CA LEU A 281 1.20 12.01 13.65
C LEU A 281 0.83 11.53 15.06
N LYS A 282 -0.44 11.66 15.40
CA LYS A 282 -0.99 10.96 16.56
C LYS A 282 -1.20 9.50 16.18
N VAL A 283 -0.72 8.60 17.03
CA VAL A 283 -0.82 7.15 16.78
C VAL A 283 -1.84 6.53 17.70
N ARG A 284 -2.74 5.75 17.13
CA ARG A 284 -3.67 4.91 17.86
C ARG A 284 -3.62 3.48 17.33
N ILE A 285 -3.86 2.52 18.18
CA ILE A 285 -3.79 1.09 17.85
C ILE A 285 -5.17 0.49 18.01
N ILE A 286 -5.68 -0.11 16.94
CA ILE A 286 -6.97 -0.81 16.96
C ILE A 286 -6.75 -2.23 17.47
N HIS A 287 -7.45 -2.58 18.56
CA HIS A 287 -7.58 -3.94 19.03
C HIS A 287 -8.79 -4.61 18.39
N MET A 288 -8.55 -5.63 17.57
CA MET A 288 -9.63 -6.36 16.93
C MET A 288 -10.22 -7.38 17.90
N THR A 289 -11.51 -7.25 18.20
CA THR A 289 -12.25 -8.16 19.09
C THR A 289 -13.20 -9.02 18.26
N GLY A 290 -13.02 -10.33 18.29
CA GLY A 290 -13.88 -11.27 17.56
C GLY A 290 -13.42 -11.66 16.16
N GLY A 291 -12.31 -11.09 15.65
CA GLY A 291 -11.64 -11.43 14.40
C GLY A 291 -10.15 -11.18 14.48
N LYS A 292 -9.39 -11.74 13.54
CA LYS A 292 -7.92 -11.64 13.50
C LYS A 292 -7.44 -10.46 12.66
N ASP A 293 -8.23 -10.05 11.68
CA ASP A 293 -7.94 -8.99 10.71
C ASP A 293 -9.20 -8.16 10.41
N PRO A 294 -9.08 -6.96 9.81
CA PRO A 294 -10.22 -6.12 9.46
C PRO A 294 -11.23 -6.78 8.52
N ASP A 295 -10.77 -7.58 7.56
CA ASP A 295 -11.63 -8.29 6.62
C ASP A 295 -12.57 -9.24 7.38
N GLU A 296 -12.05 -10.01 8.32
CA GLU A 296 -12.84 -10.92 9.14
C GLU A 296 -13.86 -10.19 10.05
N ILE A 297 -13.48 -9.03 10.62
CA ILE A 297 -14.40 -8.20 11.42
C ILE A 297 -15.54 -7.68 10.55
N ILE A 298 -15.25 -7.16 9.37
CA ILE A 298 -16.28 -6.67 8.44
C ILE A 298 -17.22 -7.80 8.01
N GLN A 299 -16.69 -8.98 7.69
CA GLN A 299 -17.50 -10.13 7.28
C GLN A 299 -18.43 -10.63 8.40
N LYS A 300 -17.94 -10.65 9.65
CA LYS A 300 -18.71 -11.17 10.79
C LYS A 300 -19.68 -10.15 11.41
N PHE A 301 -19.27 -8.89 11.50
CA PHE A 301 -19.96 -7.89 12.32
C PHE A 301 -20.32 -6.62 11.54
N GLY A 302 -19.97 -6.55 10.25
CA GLY A 302 -20.23 -5.39 9.39
C GLY A 302 -19.47 -4.13 9.81
N ALA A 303 -19.84 -3.01 9.19
CA ALA A 303 -19.21 -1.71 9.44
C ALA A 303 -19.32 -1.27 10.90
N GLU A 304 -20.44 -1.59 11.56
CA GLU A 304 -20.67 -1.21 12.97
C GLU A 304 -19.74 -1.96 13.93
N GLY A 305 -19.43 -3.23 13.61
CA GLY A 305 -18.44 -4.00 14.37
C GLY A 305 -17.06 -3.38 14.30
N PHE A 306 -16.62 -2.98 13.12
CA PHE A 306 -15.33 -2.32 12.96
C PHE A 306 -15.31 -0.91 13.59
N ARG A 307 -16.43 -0.16 13.54
CA ARG A 307 -16.55 1.14 14.19
C ARG A 307 -16.31 1.05 15.70
N ARG A 308 -16.88 0.03 16.36
CA ARG A 308 -16.62 -0.21 17.79
C ARG A 308 -15.13 -0.47 18.08
N CYS A 309 -14.45 -1.22 17.22
CA CYS A 309 -13.00 -1.42 17.35
C CYS A 309 -12.23 -0.09 17.17
N LEU A 310 -12.63 0.75 16.22
CA LEU A 310 -12.03 2.05 15.98
C LEU A 310 -12.23 3.00 17.18
N ASP A 311 -13.43 3.06 17.75
CA ASP A 311 -13.77 3.91 18.88
C ASP A 311 -13.04 3.49 20.16
N SER A 312 -12.70 2.20 20.30
CA SER A 312 -11.93 1.64 21.41
C SER A 312 -10.42 1.62 21.18
N ALA A 313 -9.92 2.29 20.14
CA ALA A 313 -8.50 2.28 19.82
C ALA A 313 -7.66 2.90 20.95
N ALA A 314 -6.64 2.15 21.39
CA ALA A 314 -5.72 2.54 22.44
C ALA A 314 -4.63 3.50 21.93
N ASN A 315 -4.06 4.31 22.80
CA ASN A 315 -2.82 5.01 22.48
C ASN A 315 -1.61 4.07 22.58
N ASP A 316 -0.44 4.52 22.16
CA ASP A 316 0.82 3.75 22.14
C ASP A 316 1.26 3.27 23.53
N VAL A 317 1.08 4.10 24.56
CA VAL A 317 1.40 3.77 25.96
C VAL A 317 0.46 2.67 26.47
N GLU A 318 -0.84 2.86 26.27
CA GLU A 318 -1.86 1.89 26.65
C GLU A 318 -1.65 0.54 25.93
N PHE A 319 -1.39 0.58 24.63
CA PHE A 319 -1.04 -0.62 23.87
C PHE A 319 0.18 -1.33 24.44
N SER A 320 1.24 -0.59 24.76
CA SER A 320 2.47 -1.14 25.33
C SER A 320 2.21 -1.80 26.70
N LEU A 321 1.44 -1.14 27.56
CA LEU A 321 1.06 -1.68 28.86
C LEU A 321 0.17 -2.94 28.75
N LEU A 322 -0.82 -2.94 27.85
CA LEU A 322 -1.67 -4.09 27.60
C LEU A 322 -0.88 -5.26 27.01
N SER A 323 0.04 -4.98 26.09
CA SER A 323 0.94 -5.98 25.51
C SER A 323 1.90 -6.57 26.54
N GLU A 324 2.43 -5.77 27.48
CA GLU A 324 3.22 -6.30 28.60
C GLU A 324 2.35 -7.14 29.55
N ARG A 325 1.16 -6.65 29.87
CA ARG A 325 0.22 -7.36 30.76
C ARG A 325 -0.08 -8.79 30.31
N SER A 326 -0.20 -9.00 28.99
CA SER A 326 -0.51 -10.32 28.43
C SER A 326 0.56 -11.40 28.65
N LYS A 327 1.77 -11.00 29.03
CA LYS A 327 2.92 -11.91 29.27
C LYS A 327 2.95 -12.47 30.71
N TYR A 328 2.14 -11.93 31.61
CA TYR A 328 2.18 -12.25 33.03
C TYR A 328 0.83 -12.78 33.53
N ASP A 329 0.88 -13.79 34.39
CA ASP A 329 -0.31 -14.24 35.11
C ASP A 329 -0.62 -13.27 36.26
N ILE A 330 -1.46 -12.28 35.98
CA ILE A 330 -1.85 -11.27 36.98
C ILE A 330 -2.78 -11.81 38.08
N SER A 331 -3.26 -13.07 38.01
CA SER A 331 -4.02 -13.70 39.09
C SER A 331 -3.10 -14.03 40.27
N SER A 332 -1.82 -14.31 39.98
CA SER A 332 -0.81 -14.62 41.00
C SER A 332 -0.13 -13.37 41.57
N PRO A 333 0.25 -13.33 42.87
CA PRO A 333 0.99 -12.20 43.44
C PRO A 333 2.35 -11.95 42.75
N ALA A 334 3.06 -13.03 42.39
CA ALA A 334 4.35 -12.93 41.69
C ALA A 334 4.17 -12.31 40.30
N GLY A 335 3.22 -12.80 39.50
CA GLY A 335 2.94 -12.27 38.18
C GLY A 335 2.51 -10.81 38.21
N ARG A 336 1.72 -10.36 39.21
CA ARG A 336 1.41 -8.94 39.41
C ARG A 336 2.65 -8.11 39.68
N SER A 337 3.56 -8.58 40.56
CA SER A 337 4.80 -7.86 40.85
C SER A 337 5.69 -7.72 39.63
N ASP A 338 5.82 -8.78 38.84
CA ASP A 338 6.66 -8.77 37.62
C ASP A 338 6.04 -7.90 36.52
N TYR A 339 4.71 -7.94 36.35
CA TYR A 339 4.01 -7.00 35.46
C TYR A 339 4.22 -5.53 35.87
N LEU A 340 4.12 -5.20 37.16
CA LEU A 340 4.32 -3.84 37.65
C LEU A 340 5.73 -3.31 37.36
N LYS A 341 6.76 -4.17 37.49
CA LYS A 341 8.15 -3.80 37.14
C LYS A 341 8.27 -3.52 35.62
N ALA A 342 7.69 -4.39 34.79
CA ALA A 342 7.69 -4.22 33.35
C ALA A 342 6.91 -2.97 32.91
N ALA A 343 5.75 -2.72 33.52
CA ALA A 343 4.95 -1.52 33.26
C ALA A 343 5.70 -0.23 33.65
N ALA A 344 6.41 -0.25 34.80
CA ALA A 344 7.25 0.87 35.21
C ALA A 344 8.38 1.14 34.21
N ALA A 345 8.99 0.10 33.63
CA ALA A 345 10.01 0.25 32.57
C ALA A 345 9.44 0.87 31.28
N VAL A 346 8.23 0.47 30.89
CA VAL A 346 7.51 1.11 29.75
C VAL A 346 7.30 2.60 30.02
N LEU A 347 6.78 2.97 31.20
CA LEU A 347 6.52 4.37 31.55
C LEU A 347 7.81 5.21 31.68
N ALA A 348 8.91 4.61 32.11
CA ALA A 348 10.21 5.27 32.21
C ALA A 348 10.89 5.50 30.86
N SER A 349 10.43 4.86 29.79
CA SER A 349 10.96 5.01 28.41
C SER A 349 10.23 6.08 27.61
N LEU A 350 9.19 6.71 28.17
CA LEU A 350 8.46 7.84 27.59
C LEU A 350 9.19 9.15 27.81
#